data_32d00530a868d5557330b6be5102fb77
#
_entry.id   32d00530a868d5557330b6be5102fb77
#
_cell.length_a   1.000
_cell.length_b   1.000
_cell.length_c   1.000
_cell.angle_alpha   90.00
_cell.angle_beta   90.00
_cell.angle_gamma   90.00
#
_symmetry.space_group_name_H-M   'P 1'
#
loop_
_entity.id
_entity.type
_entity.pdbx_description
1 polymer ?
#
loop_
_entity_poly.entity_id
_entity_poly.type
_entity_poly.pdbx_seq_one_letter_code
_entity_poly.pdbx_strand_id
1 'polypeptide(L)'
;MYKLINQGTKMLCPHCESTLSKVIDSRESAEGIRRRRICGSCRRRYSTQERASKVRVPMVIKRDRRRESFDSEKLLNSLSTACAKRPLPVGTIEEMVAEIRNELSSTADSEISSEIIGTMVMTKLKEMDRIAYIRFASVYLDFNDPDQFKSEVESLEMNPPSSKTSGQLSFLDNLDDKKIMPKENLPTEINGALQT
;
A
#
# COMPACT_ATOMS: atom_id res chain seq x y z
N MET A 1 3.96 -37.61 31.03
CA MET A 1 4.67 -38.22 29.89
C MET A 1 4.25 -37.47 28.64
N TYR A 2 4.85 -36.28 28.42
CA TYR A 2 4.53 -35.42 27.24
C TYR A 2 5.32 -35.90 26.05
N LYS A 3 4.63 -36.54 25.12
CA LYS A 3 5.18 -36.92 23.82
C LYS A 3 5.28 -35.64 22.96
N LEU A 4 6.45 -35.02 22.93
CA LEU A 4 6.78 -33.94 22.02
C LEU A 4 6.65 -34.47 20.61
N ILE A 5 5.54 -34.13 19.95
CA ILE A 5 5.40 -34.30 18.49
C ILE A 5 6.28 -33.23 17.85
N ASN A 6 7.55 -33.57 17.68
CA ASN A 6 8.52 -32.73 16.97
C ASN A 6 8.38 -32.97 15.45
N GLN A 7 7.25 -32.57 14.88
CA GLN A 7 7.13 -32.37 13.44
C GLN A 7 7.55 -30.92 13.11
N GLY A 8 8.79 -30.59 13.49
CA GLY A 8 9.39 -29.35 13.04
C GLY A 8 9.43 -29.34 11.50
N THR A 9 8.81 -28.36 10.90
CA THR A 9 8.94 -28.07 9.47
C THR A 9 10.42 -28.08 9.11
N LYS A 10 10.83 -29.10 8.39
CA LYS A 10 12.23 -29.28 8.01
C LYS A 10 12.55 -28.20 6.98
N MET A 11 13.58 -27.41 7.27
CA MET A 11 14.01 -26.35 6.35
C MET A 11 14.52 -26.95 5.04
N LEU A 12 13.99 -26.46 3.92
CA LEU A 12 14.36 -26.88 2.59
C LEU A 12 15.71 -26.28 2.16
N CYS A 13 16.49 -27.07 1.44
CA CYS A 13 17.72 -26.55 0.82
C CYS A 13 17.35 -25.62 -0.34
N PRO A 14 17.89 -24.38 -0.41
CA PRO A 14 17.57 -23.43 -1.48
C PRO A 14 18.10 -23.86 -2.87
N HIS A 15 18.90 -24.92 -2.95
CA HIS A 15 19.50 -25.38 -4.20
C HIS A 15 18.85 -26.66 -4.78
N CYS A 16 18.24 -27.49 -3.95
CA CYS A 16 17.67 -28.78 -4.39
C CYS A 16 16.44 -29.20 -3.59
N GLU A 17 15.89 -28.30 -2.77
CA GLU A 17 14.67 -28.49 -1.98
C GLU A 17 14.68 -29.70 -1.04
N SER A 18 15.82 -30.35 -0.87
CA SER A 18 15.98 -31.46 0.07
C SER A 18 15.82 -30.97 1.51
N THR A 19 15.13 -31.75 2.34
CA THR A 19 14.97 -31.50 3.78
C THR A 19 16.16 -31.96 4.61
N LEU A 20 17.13 -32.67 3.99
CA LEU A 20 18.30 -33.21 4.68
C LEU A 20 19.37 -32.11 4.77
N SER A 21 19.57 -31.57 5.94
CA SER A 21 20.66 -30.61 6.18
C SER A 21 21.28 -30.79 7.56
N LYS A 22 22.60 -30.50 7.65
CA LYS A 22 23.36 -30.49 8.90
C LYS A 22 23.90 -29.10 9.15
N VAL A 23 23.80 -28.63 10.41
CA VAL A 23 24.46 -27.40 10.87
C VAL A 23 25.93 -27.69 11.08
N ILE A 24 26.79 -26.85 10.48
CA ILE A 24 28.25 -26.97 10.59
C ILE A 24 28.87 -25.85 11.41
N ASP A 25 28.17 -24.73 11.56
CA ASP A 25 28.61 -23.57 12.36
C ASP A 25 27.37 -22.79 12.83
N SER A 26 27.44 -22.20 14.03
CA SER A 26 26.41 -21.34 14.61
C SER A 26 27.07 -20.16 15.27
N ARG A 27 26.63 -18.95 14.94
CA ARG A 27 27.15 -17.71 15.54
C ARG A 27 25.99 -16.83 15.97
N GLU A 28 26.12 -16.25 17.14
CA GLU A 28 25.21 -15.23 17.63
C GLU A 28 25.53 -13.89 16.95
N SER A 29 24.51 -13.13 16.62
CA SER A 29 24.57 -11.77 16.13
C SER A 29 23.54 -10.92 16.85
N ALA A 30 23.65 -9.59 16.79
CA ALA A 30 22.69 -8.67 17.38
C ALA A 30 21.26 -8.90 16.85
N GLU A 31 21.10 -9.50 15.69
CA GLU A 31 19.82 -9.77 15.03
C GLU A 31 19.31 -11.20 15.22
N GLY A 32 20.00 -12.06 15.96
CA GLY A 32 19.63 -13.45 16.18
C GLY A 32 20.78 -14.43 15.94
N ILE A 33 20.46 -15.69 15.64
CA ILE A 33 21.44 -16.76 15.44
C ILE A 33 21.61 -17.04 13.95
N ARG A 34 22.83 -16.85 13.44
CA ARG A 34 23.19 -17.25 12.08
C ARG A 34 23.76 -18.67 12.10
N ARG A 35 23.13 -19.58 11.35
CA ARG A 35 23.61 -20.96 11.21
C ARG A 35 24.09 -21.22 9.79
N ARG A 36 25.28 -21.81 9.69
CA ARG A 36 25.81 -22.31 8.43
C ARG A 36 25.47 -23.79 8.30
N ARG A 37 24.85 -24.14 7.18
CA ARG A 37 24.36 -25.49 6.92
C ARG A 37 25.00 -26.08 5.69
N ILE A 38 25.08 -27.41 5.65
CA ILE A 38 25.43 -28.19 4.47
C ILE A 38 24.25 -29.11 4.14
N CYS A 39 23.86 -29.12 2.86
CA CYS A 39 22.83 -30.04 2.38
C CYS A 39 23.36 -31.49 2.31
N GLY A 40 22.60 -32.44 2.81
CA GLY A 40 22.97 -33.88 2.74
C GLY A 40 22.87 -34.45 1.33
N SER A 41 22.02 -33.87 0.46
CA SER A 41 21.81 -34.35 -0.90
C SER A 41 22.75 -33.70 -1.91
N CYS A 42 22.73 -32.36 -2.08
CA CYS A 42 23.56 -31.67 -3.07
C CYS A 42 24.91 -31.19 -2.55
N ARG A 43 25.20 -31.36 -1.28
CA ARG A 43 26.44 -30.98 -0.60
C ARG A 43 26.79 -29.49 -0.63
N ARG A 44 25.91 -28.64 -1.15
CA ARG A 44 26.10 -27.18 -1.15
C ARG A 44 25.89 -26.62 0.24
N ARG A 45 26.64 -25.55 0.54
CA ARG A 45 26.55 -24.81 1.79
C ARG A 45 25.59 -23.64 1.63
N TYR A 46 24.76 -23.38 2.66
CA TYR A 46 23.90 -22.22 2.73
C TYR A 46 23.80 -21.72 4.16
N SER A 47 23.40 -20.48 4.35
CA SER A 47 23.22 -19.89 5.68
C SER A 47 21.75 -19.67 5.96
N THR A 48 21.36 -19.86 7.21
CA THR A 48 20.02 -19.53 7.74
C THR A 48 20.18 -18.56 8.88
N GLN A 49 19.21 -17.70 9.07
CA GLN A 49 19.17 -16.77 10.20
C GLN A 49 17.90 -17.02 10.99
N GLU A 50 18.05 -17.30 12.28
CA GLU A 50 16.96 -17.42 13.22
C GLU A 50 16.85 -16.11 13.99
N ARG A 51 15.68 -15.48 13.91
CA ARG A 51 15.36 -14.26 14.64
C ARG A 51 14.18 -14.54 15.55
N ALA A 52 14.23 -14.05 16.78
CA ALA A 52 13.04 -14.06 17.62
C ALA A 52 12.00 -13.13 17.00
N SER A 53 10.88 -13.67 16.58
CA SER A 53 9.77 -12.85 16.11
C SER A 53 9.15 -12.13 17.32
N LYS A 54 9.37 -10.82 17.40
CA LYS A 54 8.69 -9.95 18.39
C LYS A 54 7.31 -9.50 17.90
N VAL A 55 7.00 -9.80 16.63
CA VAL A 55 5.74 -9.37 16.01
C VAL A 55 4.64 -10.28 16.53
N ARG A 56 3.85 -9.79 17.46
CA ARG A 56 2.58 -10.42 17.80
C ARG A 56 1.65 -10.15 16.62
N VAL A 57 1.26 -11.21 15.93
CA VAL A 57 0.22 -11.13 14.91
C VAL A 57 -1.12 -11.26 15.65
N PRO A 58 -1.94 -10.21 15.69
CA PRO A 58 -3.21 -10.30 16.41
C PRO A 58 -4.17 -11.27 15.71
N MET A 59 -5.07 -11.86 16.49
CA MET A 59 -6.20 -12.61 15.96
C MET A 59 -7.26 -11.63 15.46
N VAL A 60 -7.76 -11.86 14.26
CA VAL A 60 -8.81 -11.05 13.64
C VAL A 60 -10.17 -11.71 13.86
N ILE A 61 -11.08 -10.99 14.48
CA ILE A 61 -12.47 -11.40 14.63
C ILE A 61 -13.25 -10.93 13.42
N LYS A 62 -13.78 -11.85 12.64
CA LYS A 62 -14.62 -11.57 11.46
C LYS A 62 -16.06 -11.21 11.87
N ARG A 63 -16.85 -10.66 10.93
CA ARG A 63 -18.27 -10.33 11.15
C ARG A 63 -19.11 -11.54 11.62
N ASP A 64 -18.75 -12.75 11.16
CA ASP A 64 -19.37 -14.02 11.56
C ASP A 64 -18.80 -14.61 12.86
N ARG A 65 -18.00 -13.81 13.61
CA ARG A 65 -17.33 -14.16 14.86
C ARG A 65 -16.25 -15.26 14.73
N ARG A 66 -15.88 -15.68 13.53
CA ARG A 66 -14.71 -16.54 13.33
C ARG A 66 -13.44 -15.78 13.67
N ARG A 67 -12.48 -16.51 14.21
CA ARG A 67 -11.15 -15.98 14.55
C ARG A 67 -10.13 -16.54 13.56
N GLU A 68 -9.35 -15.68 12.96
CA GLU A 68 -8.22 -16.05 12.11
C GLU A 68 -7.02 -15.17 12.42
N SER A 69 -5.81 -15.65 12.14
CA SER A 69 -4.61 -14.82 12.23
C SER A 69 -4.67 -13.71 11.19
N PHE A 70 -4.17 -12.52 11.52
CA PHE A 70 -4.03 -11.45 10.55
C PHE A 70 -3.12 -11.93 9.41
N ASP A 71 -3.59 -11.79 8.18
CA ASP A 71 -2.92 -12.21 6.96
C ASP A 71 -2.63 -10.98 6.09
N SER A 72 -1.34 -10.61 6.04
CA SER A 72 -0.89 -9.46 5.24
C SER A 72 -1.06 -9.68 3.74
N GLU A 73 -1.00 -10.93 3.24
CA GLU A 73 -1.15 -11.22 1.81
C GLU A 73 -2.60 -11.04 1.37
N LYS A 74 -3.56 -11.44 2.20
CA LYS A 74 -5.00 -11.18 1.93
C LYS A 74 -5.27 -9.68 1.86
N LEU A 75 -4.69 -8.90 2.78
CA LEU A 75 -4.84 -7.45 2.78
C LEU A 75 -4.19 -6.83 1.53
N LEU A 76 -2.97 -7.25 1.18
CA LEU A 76 -2.26 -6.80 -0.01
C LEU A 76 -3.06 -7.07 -1.29
N ASN A 77 -3.61 -8.27 -1.44
CA ASN A 77 -4.43 -8.66 -2.60
C ASN A 77 -5.71 -7.81 -2.70
N SER A 78 -6.37 -7.56 -1.59
CA SER A 78 -7.57 -6.71 -1.52
C SER A 78 -7.25 -5.27 -1.95
N LEU A 79 -6.19 -4.69 -1.42
CA LEU A 79 -5.73 -3.35 -1.78
C LEU A 79 -5.28 -3.27 -3.24
N SER A 80 -4.53 -4.26 -3.74
CA SER A 80 -4.10 -4.33 -5.13
C SER A 80 -5.29 -4.36 -6.10
N THR A 81 -6.37 -5.05 -5.74
CA THR A 81 -7.61 -5.07 -6.51
C THR A 81 -8.29 -3.71 -6.53
N ALA A 82 -8.39 -3.04 -5.38
CA ALA A 82 -8.97 -1.71 -5.28
C ALA A 82 -8.16 -0.66 -6.06
N CYS A 83 -6.84 -0.74 -5.97
CA CYS A 83 -5.89 0.18 -6.61
C CYS A 83 -5.54 -0.18 -8.07
N ALA A 84 -6.14 -1.25 -8.64
CA ALA A 84 -5.82 -1.69 -9.99
C ALA A 84 -6.02 -0.58 -11.02
N LYS A 85 -5.00 -0.35 -11.88
CA LYS A 85 -4.96 0.70 -12.92
C LYS A 85 -5.00 2.14 -12.35
N ARG A 86 -4.66 2.34 -11.08
CA ARG A 86 -4.46 3.68 -10.52
C ARG A 86 -2.98 4.10 -10.67
N PRO A 87 -2.69 5.39 -10.92
CA PRO A 87 -1.34 5.91 -11.09
C PRO A 87 -0.65 6.10 -9.72
N LEU A 88 -0.47 5.00 -8.98
CA LEU A 88 0.21 5.01 -7.70
C LEU A 88 1.69 4.67 -7.88
N PRO A 89 2.59 5.27 -7.10
CA PRO A 89 3.99 4.89 -7.07
C PRO A 89 4.19 3.42 -6.73
N VAL A 90 5.24 2.81 -7.27
CA VAL A 90 5.60 1.42 -6.95
C VAL A 90 5.97 1.33 -5.47
N GLY A 91 5.45 0.32 -4.78
CA GLY A 91 5.72 0.11 -3.35
C GLY A 91 4.71 0.76 -2.39
N THR A 92 3.85 1.68 -2.86
CA THR A 92 2.91 2.40 -1.99
C THR A 92 1.92 1.47 -1.28
N ILE A 93 1.44 0.44 -1.97
CA ILE A 93 0.48 -0.52 -1.39
C ILE A 93 1.17 -1.39 -0.34
N GLU A 94 2.38 -1.84 -0.63
CA GLU A 94 3.22 -2.63 0.28
C GLU A 94 3.58 -1.84 1.53
N GLU A 95 3.91 -0.55 1.39
CA GLU A 95 4.17 0.36 2.51
C GLU A 95 2.92 0.51 3.38
N MET A 96 1.75 0.75 2.78
CA MET A 96 0.49 0.84 3.51
C MET A 96 0.19 -0.44 4.31
N VAL A 97 0.39 -1.61 3.72
CA VAL A 97 0.20 -2.90 4.41
C VAL A 97 1.18 -3.05 5.57
N ALA A 98 2.44 -2.64 5.37
CA ALA A 98 3.47 -2.69 6.41
C ALA A 98 3.14 -1.74 7.59
N GLU A 99 2.65 -0.54 7.31
CA GLU A 99 2.20 0.40 8.33
C GLU A 99 1.03 -0.17 9.14
N ILE A 100 -0.03 -0.65 8.47
CA ILE A 100 -1.18 -1.26 9.13
C ILE A 100 -0.73 -2.43 10.02
N ARG A 101 0.14 -3.31 9.50
CA ARG A 101 0.68 -4.42 10.28
C ARG A 101 1.46 -3.94 11.51
N ASN A 102 2.23 -2.87 11.39
CA ASN A 102 2.99 -2.30 12.51
C ASN A 102 2.05 -1.68 13.55
N GLU A 103 1.03 -0.95 13.12
CA GLU A 103 0.00 -0.40 14.00
C GLU A 103 -0.72 -1.51 14.78
N LEU A 104 -1.15 -2.58 14.09
CA LEU A 104 -1.77 -3.75 14.71
C LEU A 104 -0.84 -4.46 15.69
N SER A 105 0.45 -4.55 15.38
CA SER A 105 1.45 -5.20 16.24
C SER A 105 1.78 -4.36 17.49
N SER A 106 1.59 -3.05 17.43
CA SER A 106 1.80 -2.13 18.56
C SER A 106 0.63 -2.09 19.51
N THR A 107 -0.55 -2.52 19.07
CA THR A 107 -1.74 -2.62 19.91
C THR A 107 -1.55 -3.72 20.97
N ALA A 108 -1.88 -3.41 22.22
CA ALA A 108 -1.74 -4.38 23.32
C ALA A 108 -2.74 -5.54 23.21
N ASP A 109 -3.78 -5.38 22.39
CA ASP A 109 -4.86 -6.34 22.25
C ASP A 109 -4.40 -7.56 21.45
N SER A 110 -4.72 -8.73 21.95
CA SER A 110 -4.47 -9.99 21.26
C SER A 110 -5.51 -10.29 20.18
N GLU A 111 -6.66 -9.62 20.20
CA GLU A 111 -7.77 -9.79 19.28
C GLU A 111 -8.23 -8.42 18.76
N ILE A 112 -8.43 -8.30 17.45
CA ILE A 112 -8.85 -7.06 16.77
C ILE A 112 -10.00 -7.40 15.83
N SER A 113 -11.04 -6.55 15.77
CA SER A 113 -12.12 -6.77 14.81
C SER A 113 -11.68 -6.44 13.38
N SER A 114 -12.22 -7.18 12.41
CA SER A 114 -11.99 -6.88 10.98
C SER A 114 -12.49 -5.49 10.59
N GLU A 115 -13.44 -4.93 11.33
CA GLU A 115 -13.97 -3.58 11.13
C GLU A 115 -12.93 -2.50 11.43
N ILE A 116 -12.12 -2.67 12.47
CA ILE A 116 -11.03 -1.75 12.79
C ILE A 116 -10.03 -1.73 11.64
N ILE A 117 -9.63 -2.92 11.15
CA ILE A 117 -8.69 -3.03 10.02
C ILE A 117 -9.27 -2.35 8.77
N GLY A 118 -10.54 -2.59 8.47
CA GLY A 118 -11.21 -1.93 7.35
C GLY A 118 -11.27 -0.42 7.47
N THR A 119 -11.55 0.11 8.66
CA THR A 119 -11.53 1.56 8.91
C THR A 119 -10.13 2.15 8.71
N MET A 120 -9.06 1.48 9.20
CA MET A 120 -7.68 1.90 8.96
C MET A 120 -7.35 1.97 7.47
N VAL A 121 -7.73 0.94 6.71
CA VAL A 121 -7.56 0.89 5.26
C VAL A 121 -8.30 2.04 4.58
N MET A 122 -9.57 2.23 4.92
CA MET A 122 -10.41 3.29 4.33
C MET A 122 -9.85 4.68 4.60
N THR A 123 -9.38 4.95 5.81
CA THR A 123 -8.74 6.23 6.15
C THR A 123 -7.52 6.49 5.27
N LYS A 124 -6.62 5.51 5.15
CA LYS A 124 -5.42 5.65 4.32
C LYS A 124 -5.74 5.78 2.82
N LEU A 125 -6.70 5.00 2.30
CA LEU A 125 -7.12 5.10 0.89
C LEU A 125 -7.79 6.44 0.58
N LYS A 126 -8.58 6.99 1.50
CA LYS A 126 -9.26 8.28 1.34
C LYS A 126 -8.27 9.43 1.10
N GLU A 127 -7.12 9.39 1.77
CA GLU A 127 -6.05 10.36 1.61
C GLU A 127 -5.21 10.13 0.34
N MET A 128 -5.04 8.85 -0.06
CA MET A 128 -4.16 8.46 -1.14
C MET A 128 -4.82 8.52 -2.52
N ASP A 129 -5.99 7.89 -2.67
CA ASP A 129 -6.71 7.81 -3.95
C ASP A 129 -8.22 7.56 -3.72
N ARG A 130 -9.02 8.55 -4.03
CA ARG A 130 -10.49 8.50 -3.83
C ARG A 130 -11.18 7.41 -4.63
N ILE A 131 -10.68 7.10 -5.82
CA ILE A 131 -11.27 6.04 -6.65
C ILE A 131 -10.96 4.68 -6.06
N ALA A 132 -9.73 4.45 -5.58
CA ALA A 132 -9.38 3.23 -4.87
C ALA A 132 -10.19 3.09 -3.57
N TYR A 133 -10.39 4.21 -2.85
CA TYR A 133 -11.27 4.25 -1.69
C TYR A 133 -12.69 3.78 -2.01
N ILE A 134 -13.36 4.36 -3.01
CA ILE A 134 -14.73 4.00 -3.40
C ILE A 134 -14.83 2.53 -3.82
N ARG A 135 -13.84 2.03 -4.56
CA ARG A 135 -13.80 0.61 -4.97
C ARG A 135 -13.63 -0.33 -3.79
N PHE A 136 -12.80 0.04 -2.81
CA PHE A 136 -12.66 -0.73 -1.58
C PHE A 136 -13.93 -0.64 -0.73
N ALA A 137 -14.47 0.56 -0.54
CA ALA A 137 -15.68 0.82 0.22
C ALA A 137 -16.89 0.06 -0.33
N SER A 138 -17.02 -0.07 -1.67
CA SER A 138 -18.12 -0.79 -2.30
C SER A 138 -18.21 -2.26 -1.91
N VAL A 139 -17.06 -2.88 -1.62
CA VAL A 139 -17.01 -4.28 -1.14
C VAL A 139 -17.06 -4.36 0.38
N TYR A 140 -16.39 -3.41 1.05
CA TYR A 140 -16.23 -3.45 2.50
C TYR A 140 -17.49 -3.04 3.25
N LEU A 141 -18.16 -1.96 2.81
CA LEU A 141 -19.38 -1.43 3.44
C LEU A 141 -20.64 -2.19 3.06
N ASP A 142 -20.55 -3.06 2.03
CA ASP A 142 -21.66 -3.90 1.57
C ASP A 142 -22.93 -3.05 1.32
N PHE A 143 -22.80 -2.05 0.45
CA PHE A 143 -23.92 -1.16 0.14
C PHE A 143 -25.12 -1.94 -0.40
N ASN A 144 -26.24 -1.83 0.30
CA ASN A 144 -27.50 -2.48 -0.09
C ASN A 144 -28.35 -1.61 -1.01
N ASP A 145 -28.03 -0.31 -1.09
CA ASP A 145 -28.78 0.68 -1.84
C ASP A 145 -27.83 1.60 -2.63
N PRO A 146 -28.12 1.89 -3.90
CA PRO A 146 -27.40 2.90 -4.69
C PRO A 146 -27.31 4.28 -4.03
N ASP A 147 -28.31 4.67 -3.25
CA ASP A 147 -28.32 5.97 -2.56
C ASP A 147 -27.23 6.04 -1.47
N GLN A 148 -26.94 4.95 -0.77
CA GLN A 148 -25.82 4.87 0.17
C GLN A 148 -24.48 5.08 -0.54
N PHE A 149 -24.29 4.45 -1.69
CA PHE A 149 -23.09 4.63 -2.51
C PHE A 149 -22.95 6.08 -2.97
N LYS A 150 -24.05 6.69 -3.43
CA LYS A 150 -24.08 8.09 -3.88
C LYS A 150 -23.70 9.04 -2.74
N SER A 151 -24.28 8.86 -1.57
CA SER A 151 -23.98 9.66 -0.37
C SER A 151 -22.49 9.58 0.00
N GLU A 152 -21.89 8.38 -0.12
CA GLU A 152 -20.47 8.19 0.17
C GLU A 152 -19.57 8.93 -0.84
N VAL A 153 -19.94 8.91 -2.13
CA VAL A 153 -19.24 9.68 -3.18
C VAL A 153 -19.36 11.19 -2.93
N GLU A 154 -20.56 11.69 -2.63
CA GLU A 154 -20.78 13.11 -2.31
C GLU A 154 -19.98 13.56 -1.08
N SER A 155 -19.87 12.70 -0.06
CA SER A 155 -19.05 12.99 1.13
C SER A 155 -17.56 13.22 0.82
N LEU A 156 -17.06 12.57 -0.22
CA LEU A 156 -15.68 12.73 -0.67
C LEU A 156 -15.46 14.06 -1.41
N GLU A 157 -16.46 14.55 -2.12
CA GLU A 157 -16.39 15.82 -2.84
C GLU A 157 -16.37 17.01 -1.88
N MET A 158 -17.13 16.93 -0.80
CA MET A 158 -17.21 17.99 0.22
C MET A 158 -15.92 18.13 1.06
N ASN A 159 -15.11 17.10 1.16
CA ASN A 159 -13.84 17.10 1.89
C ASN A 159 -12.68 16.82 0.93
N PRO A 160 -12.20 17.80 0.14
CA PRO A 160 -11.02 17.58 -0.66
C PRO A 160 -9.82 17.30 0.26
N PRO A 161 -8.98 16.29 -0.05
CA PRO A 161 -7.74 16.11 0.67
C PRO A 161 -6.96 17.41 0.57
N SER A 162 -6.33 17.84 1.64
CA SER A 162 -5.37 18.94 1.61
C SER A 162 -4.27 18.55 0.63
N SER A 163 -4.38 19.04 -0.60
CA SER A 163 -3.50 18.70 -1.71
C SER A 163 -2.09 19.19 -1.42
N LYS A 164 -1.26 18.31 -0.89
CA LYS A 164 0.19 18.39 -1.06
C LYS A 164 0.57 17.65 -2.34
N THR A 165 -0.06 17.96 -3.43
CA THR A 165 0.43 17.62 -4.77
C THR A 165 1.19 18.81 -5.29
N SER A 166 2.42 18.99 -4.82
CA SER A 166 3.39 19.80 -5.54
C SER A 166 3.69 19.04 -6.86
N GLY A 167 3.14 19.54 -7.97
CA GLY A 167 3.54 19.07 -9.29
C GLY A 167 2.50 19.10 -10.40
N GLN A 168 1.23 19.35 -10.11
CA GLN A 168 0.27 19.55 -11.19
C GLN A 168 0.22 21.05 -11.52
N LEU A 169 1.09 21.48 -12.45
CA LEU A 169 0.97 22.75 -13.13
C LEU A 169 -0.43 22.76 -13.78
N SER A 170 -1.32 23.61 -13.28
CA SER A 170 -2.59 23.91 -13.91
C SER A 170 -2.31 24.50 -15.28
N PHE A 171 -2.51 23.70 -16.30
CA PHE A 171 -2.38 24.14 -17.71
C PHE A 171 -3.42 25.21 -18.08
N LEU A 172 -4.43 25.42 -17.23
CA LEU A 172 -5.54 26.36 -17.49
C LEU A 172 -5.29 27.76 -16.91
N ASP A 173 -4.35 27.93 -15.98
CA ASP A 173 -4.10 29.26 -15.40
C ASP A 173 -3.30 30.21 -16.30
N ASN A 174 -2.84 29.74 -17.47
CA ASN A 174 -2.08 30.54 -18.42
C ASN A 174 -2.88 31.06 -19.64
N LEU A 175 -4.20 30.88 -19.66
CA LEU A 175 -5.02 31.31 -20.79
C LEU A 175 -5.69 32.68 -20.62
N ASP A 176 -5.70 33.25 -19.41
CA ASP A 176 -6.44 34.49 -19.14
C ASP A 176 -5.59 35.77 -19.16
N ASP A 177 -4.27 35.72 -19.40
CA ASP A 177 -3.41 36.92 -19.45
C ASP A 177 -2.94 37.33 -20.83
N LYS A 178 -3.55 36.82 -21.92
CA LYS A 178 -3.43 37.49 -23.21
C LYS A 178 -4.59 38.46 -23.42
N LYS A 179 -4.53 39.57 -22.69
CA LYS A 179 -5.24 40.79 -22.95
C LYS A 179 -4.93 41.20 -24.41
N ILE A 180 -5.90 40.96 -25.29
CA ILE A 180 -5.93 41.48 -26.65
C ILE A 180 -6.02 42.99 -26.52
N MET A 181 -4.93 43.69 -26.77
CA MET A 181 -4.98 45.13 -26.94
C MET A 181 -5.74 45.45 -28.23
N PRO A 182 -6.72 46.35 -28.18
CA PRO A 182 -7.39 46.82 -29.38
C PRO A 182 -6.40 47.68 -30.19
N LYS A 183 -6.35 47.40 -31.48
CA LYS A 183 -5.66 48.22 -32.44
C LYS A 183 -6.48 49.52 -32.62
N GLU A 184 -6.06 50.59 -32.00
CA GLU A 184 -6.52 51.92 -32.34
C GLU A 184 -5.41 52.65 -33.07
N ASN A 185 -5.83 53.12 -34.29
CA ASN A 185 -5.39 54.30 -35.01
C ASN A 185 -3.99 54.35 -35.62
N LEU A 186 -3.98 54.00 -36.88
CA LEU A 186 -3.07 54.59 -37.87
C LEU A 186 -3.51 56.05 -38.17
N PRO A 187 -2.67 57.05 -38.07
CA PRO A 187 -2.93 58.28 -38.68
C PRO A 187 -2.51 58.23 -40.21
N THR A 188 -3.46 58.42 -41.03
CA THR A 188 -3.30 58.83 -42.42
C THR A 188 -2.65 60.21 -42.51
N GLU A 189 -1.48 60.31 -43.01
CA GLU A 189 -1.04 61.58 -43.65
C GLU A 189 -0.50 61.32 -45.02
N ILE A 190 -1.25 61.96 -45.90
CA ILE A 190 -1.04 62.15 -47.33
C ILE A 190 -0.20 63.40 -47.50
N ASN A 191 0.44 63.48 -48.62
CA ASN A 191 1.07 64.62 -49.27
C ASN A 191 2.59 64.62 -49.12
N GLY A 192 3.29 64.79 -50.15
CA GLY A 192 3.00 65.32 -51.49
C GLY A 192 4.30 65.82 -52.04
N ALA A 193 4.31 65.94 -53.38
CA ALA A 193 5.18 66.75 -54.21
C ALA A 193 6.62 66.25 -54.46
N LEU A 194 6.91 65.77 -55.63
CA LEU A 194 7.20 66.52 -56.86
C LEU A 194 8.60 67.13 -56.94
N GLN A 195 9.25 66.78 -58.03
CA GLN A 195 10.34 67.54 -58.70
C GLN A 195 11.75 67.19 -58.13
N THR A 196 12.59 66.75 -58.93
CA THR A 196 13.08 66.93 -60.30
C THR A 196 13.89 65.71 -60.72
#